data_3c28688e1f8081cd41904a643ef59ad4
#
_entry.id   3c28688e1f8081cd41904a643ef59ad4
#
_cell.length_a   1.000
_cell.length_b   1.000
_cell.length_c   1.000
_cell.angle_alpha   90.00
_cell.angle_beta   90.00
_cell.angle_gamma   90.00
#
_symmetry.space_group_name_H-M   'P 1'
#
loop_
_entity.id
_entity.type
_entity.pdbx_description
1 polymer ?
#
loop_
_entity_poly.entity_id
_entity_poly.type
_entity_poly.pdbx_seq_one_letter_code
_entity_poly.pdbx_strand_id
1 'polypeptide(L)'
;MKPAANLLTVWVLALGLSLTLLGLRQSLAQGNQRAVSPPSWVLTQLSSVVFTGQGSLRFWGLAVYDAVLFASAQARPEAVLRQALALTLTYKMGFSGQSIAQRSIEEMQRLRRGNSSQHEAWLTRMQTVFPDVSRGDQLTGIHLPGQGAQFFLNGRFVGQIDDPVFSEAFFSIWLDPETREPSLRQALLSGLGQPASTGGGSSSLPDRSGR
;
A
#
# COMPACT_ATOMS: atom_id res chain seq x y z
N MET A 1 2.73 -42.63 -62.20
CA MET A 1 3.87 -42.04 -61.46
C MET A 1 3.59 -40.52 -61.29
N LYS A 2 3.25 -40.12 -60.14
CA LYS A 2 3.05 -38.63 -59.77
C LYS A 2 4.27 -38.19 -59.03
N PRO A 3 4.87 -37.03 -59.32
CA PRO A 3 5.97 -36.49 -58.49
C PRO A 3 5.46 -35.87 -57.22
N ALA A 4 6.15 -36.16 -56.10
CA ALA A 4 5.93 -35.56 -54.77
C ALA A 4 6.42 -34.11 -54.78
N ALA A 5 5.54 -33.20 -54.45
CA ALA A 5 5.88 -31.79 -54.24
C ALA A 5 6.50 -31.61 -52.86
N ASN A 6 7.67 -31.00 -52.80
CA ASN A 6 8.46 -30.68 -51.63
C ASN A 6 7.72 -29.67 -50.69
N LEU A 7 7.38 -30.12 -49.49
CA LEU A 7 6.74 -29.38 -48.39
C LEU A 7 7.74 -28.60 -47.51
N LEU A 8 8.94 -28.30 -48.00
CA LEU A 8 10.00 -27.72 -47.18
C LEU A 8 10.24 -26.19 -47.39
N THR A 9 9.46 -25.51 -48.23
CA THR A 9 9.75 -24.10 -48.58
C THR A 9 8.78 -23.09 -47.99
N VAL A 10 7.80 -23.52 -47.16
CA VAL A 10 6.78 -22.57 -46.60
C VAL A 10 7.04 -22.15 -45.16
N TRP A 11 8.06 -22.74 -44.47
CA TRP A 11 8.28 -22.46 -43.05
C TRP A 11 9.26 -21.34 -42.73
N VAL A 12 9.93 -20.72 -43.69
CA VAL A 12 10.97 -19.70 -43.43
C VAL A 12 10.42 -18.29 -43.45
N LEU A 13 9.23 -18.01 -43.97
CA LEU A 13 8.65 -16.65 -44.02
C LEU A 13 7.71 -16.30 -42.86
N ALA A 14 7.36 -17.28 -42.01
CA ALA A 14 6.48 -17.03 -40.86
C ALA A 14 7.23 -16.61 -39.56
N LEU A 15 8.53 -16.76 -39.48
CA LEU A 15 9.36 -16.45 -38.30
C LEU A 15 9.87 -15.01 -38.25
N GLY A 16 9.82 -14.28 -39.39
CA GLY A 16 10.33 -12.90 -39.46
C GLY A 16 9.35 -11.80 -38.97
N LEU A 17 8.04 -12.11 -38.86
CA LEU A 17 7.03 -11.08 -38.53
C LEU A 17 6.58 -11.13 -37.09
N SER A 18 6.95 -12.12 -36.30
CA SER A 18 6.53 -12.28 -34.92
C SER A 18 7.41 -11.56 -33.88
N LEU A 19 8.65 -11.19 -34.24
CA LEU A 19 9.55 -10.50 -33.30
C LEU A 19 9.35 -8.99 -33.24
N THR A 20 8.74 -8.36 -34.24
CA THR A 20 8.52 -6.91 -34.24
C THR A 20 7.25 -6.49 -33.49
N LEU A 21 6.31 -7.38 -33.26
CA LEU A 21 5.08 -7.12 -32.49
C LEU A 21 5.23 -7.27 -30.98
N LEU A 22 6.26 -7.98 -30.51
CA LEU A 22 6.54 -8.12 -29.07
C LEU A 22 7.18 -6.86 -28.47
N GLY A 23 7.93 -6.09 -29.27
CA GLY A 23 8.57 -4.86 -28.83
C GLY A 23 7.58 -3.70 -28.61
N LEU A 24 6.46 -3.64 -29.34
CA LEU A 24 5.49 -2.57 -29.22
C LEU A 24 4.48 -2.74 -28.06
N ARG A 25 4.35 -3.95 -27.52
CA ARG A 25 3.43 -4.19 -26.40
C ARG A 25 4.00 -3.84 -25.02
N GLN A 26 5.31 -3.70 -24.89
CA GLN A 26 5.93 -3.31 -23.61
C GLN A 26 5.91 -1.81 -23.35
N SER A 27 5.69 -0.99 -24.37
CA SER A 27 5.69 0.47 -24.21
C SER A 27 4.34 1.07 -23.81
N LEU A 28 3.25 0.29 -23.81
CA LEU A 28 1.90 0.78 -23.45
C LEU A 28 1.46 0.38 -22.03
N ALA A 29 2.26 -0.39 -21.30
CA ALA A 29 1.96 -0.80 -19.93
C ALA A 29 2.55 0.14 -18.86
N GLN A 30 3.24 1.22 -19.25
CA GLN A 30 3.50 2.35 -18.36
C GLN A 30 2.26 3.26 -18.32
N GLY A 31 1.13 2.63 -17.95
CA GLY A 31 -0.09 3.36 -17.64
C GLY A 31 0.20 4.30 -16.50
N ASN A 32 0.04 5.57 -16.80
CA ASN A 32 -0.04 6.74 -15.95
C ASN A 32 -0.45 6.38 -14.50
N GLN A 33 0.48 5.90 -13.68
CA GLN A 33 0.33 5.86 -12.24
C GLN A 33 0.35 7.31 -11.80
N ARG A 34 -0.84 7.93 -11.78
CA ARG A 34 -1.00 9.21 -11.09
C ARG A 34 -0.40 9.00 -9.72
N ALA A 35 0.69 9.69 -9.43
CA ALA A 35 1.33 9.66 -8.14
C ALA A 35 0.24 9.97 -7.09
N VAL A 36 -0.12 8.98 -6.28
CA VAL A 36 -1.07 9.18 -5.19
C VAL A 36 -0.36 10.06 -4.18
N SER A 37 -0.77 11.33 -4.14
CA SER A 37 -0.20 12.27 -3.16
C SER A 37 -0.95 12.15 -1.84
N PRO A 38 -0.26 12.31 -0.70
CA PRO A 38 -0.94 12.41 0.59
C PRO A 38 -1.96 13.55 0.54
N PRO A 39 -3.18 13.37 1.07
CA PRO A 39 -4.13 14.45 1.23
C PRO A 39 -3.52 15.61 2.04
N SER A 40 -3.87 16.85 1.72
CA SER A 40 -3.31 18.04 2.39
C SER A 40 -3.47 18.00 3.91
N TRP A 41 -4.58 17.50 4.41
CA TRP A 41 -4.83 17.34 5.83
C TRP A 41 -3.91 16.29 6.49
N VAL A 42 -3.48 15.24 5.76
CA VAL A 42 -2.47 14.29 6.26
C VAL A 42 -1.13 14.98 6.38
N LEU A 43 -0.76 15.83 5.41
CA LEU A 43 0.49 16.60 5.44
C LEU A 43 0.52 17.64 6.58
N THR A 44 -0.64 18.11 7.05
CA THR A 44 -0.74 18.96 8.25
C THR A 44 -0.37 18.19 9.52
N GLN A 45 -0.67 16.89 9.56
CA GLN A 45 -0.34 16.02 10.70
C GLN A 45 1.08 15.43 10.56
N LEU A 46 1.51 15.12 9.34
CA LEU A 46 2.74 14.41 9.02
C LEU A 46 3.49 15.14 7.90
N SER A 47 4.40 16.03 8.25
CA SER A 47 5.06 16.97 7.31
C SER A 47 5.97 16.32 6.25
N SER A 48 6.32 15.04 6.38
CA SER A 48 7.38 14.40 5.55
C SER A 48 7.02 12.99 5.12
N VAL A 49 5.75 12.72 4.81
CA VAL A 49 5.33 11.41 4.29
C VAL A 49 5.09 11.45 2.80
N VAL A 50 5.39 10.32 2.15
CA VAL A 50 5.15 10.06 0.72
C VAL A 50 4.29 8.82 0.57
N PHE A 51 3.66 8.67 -0.58
CA PHE A 51 3.00 7.42 -0.94
C PHE A 51 4.02 6.28 -1.00
N THR A 52 3.76 5.18 -0.29
CA THR A 52 4.65 4.01 -0.27
C THR A 52 4.05 2.80 -0.96
N GLY A 53 2.73 2.72 -1.03
CA GLY A 53 2.08 1.62 -1.71
C GLY A 53 0.59 1.54 -1.41
N GLN A 54 -0.09 0.70 -2.19
CA GLN A 54 -1.52 0.44 -2.05
C GLN A 54 -1.85 -0.99 -2.41
N GLY A 55 -2.95 -1.49 -1.85
CA GLY A 55 -3.46 -2.82 -2.14
C GLY A 55 -4.90 -2.98 -1.67
N SER A 56 -5.50 -4.14 -1.94
CA SER A 56 -6.90 -4.42 -1.56
C SER A 56 -6.96 -5.65 -0.67
N LEU A 57 -7.75 -5.57 0.39
CA LEU A 57 -8.17 -6.75 1.12
C LEU A 57 -9.37 -7.38 0.42
N ARG A 58 -9.26 -8.69 0.13
CA ARG A 58 -10.36 -9.51 -0.37
C ARG A 58 -10.62 -10.68 0.57
N PHE A 59 -11.87 -10.96 0.83
CA PHE A 59 -12.28 -12.12 1.61
C PHE A 59 -13.28 -12.93 0.79
N TRP A 60 -12.97 -14.19 0.49
CA TRP A 60 -13.78 -15.07 -0.38
C TRP A 60 -14.13 -14.42 -1.75
N GLY A 61 -13.16 -13.71 -2.34
CA GLY A 61 -13.35 -13.01 -3.61
C GLY A 61 -14.05 -11.65 -3.51
N LEU A 62 -14.66 -11.32 -2.38
CA LEU A 62 -15.32 -10.03 -2.15
C LEU A 62 -14.29 -8.98 -1.71
N ALA A 63 -14.31 -7.80 -2.31
CA ALA A 63 -13.49 -6.69 -1.87
C ALA A 63 -14.05 -6.12 -0.56
N VAL A 64 -13.21 -6.08 0.48
CA VAL A 64 -13.54 -5.53 1.80
C VAL A 64 -13.17 -4.05 1.86
N TYR A 65 -11.92 -3.72 1.54
CA TYR A 65 -11.42 -2.35 1.41
C TYR A 65 -10.20 -2.28 0.49
N ASP A 66 -9.92 -1.08 -0.01
CA ASP A 66 -8.61 -0.71 -0.54
C ASP A 66 -7.82 0.00 0.55
N ALA A 67 -6.52 -0.27 0.64
CA ALA A 67 -5.62 0.31 1.60
C ALA A 67 -4.53 1.12 0.89
N VAL A 68 -4.20 2.29 1.43
CA VAL A 68 -3.12 3.17 0.95
C VAL A 68 -2.24 3.53 2.13
N LEU A 69 -0.92 3.39 1.97
CA LEU A 69 0.05 3.73 3.00
C LEU A 69 0.87 4.96 2.58
N PHE A 70 1.01 5.89 3.52
CA PHE A 70 1.93 7.02 3.46
C PHE A 70 2.91 6.92 4.63
N ALA A 71 4.20 6.95 4.34
CA ALA A 71 5.24 6.90 5.36
C ALA A 71 6.44 7.74 4.94
N SER A 72 7.43 7.91 5.81
CA SER A 72 8.68 8.58 5.45
C SER A 72 9.36 7.88 4.29
N ALA A 73 9.89 8.63 3.33
CA ALA A 73 10.67 8.09 2.21
C ALA A 73 11.92 7.33 2.66
N GLN A 74 12.44 7.63 3.87
CA GLN A 74 13.59 6.96 4.47
C GLN A 74 13.21 5.73 5.31
N ALA A 75 11.91 5.44 5.45
CA ALA A 75 11.45 4.28 6.20
C ALA A 75 11.93 2.99 5.52
N ARG A 76 12.33 2.02 6.34
CA ARG A 76 12.64 0.68 5.87
C ARG A 76 11.47 -0.26 6.17
N PRO A 77 11.17 -1.20 5.29
CA PRO A 77 10.04 -2.12 5.48
C PRO A 77 10.04 -2.85 6.84
N GLU A 78 11.24 -3.21 7.35
CA GLU A 78 11.42 -3.90 8.62
C GLU A 78 11.30 -2.99 9.85
N ALA A 79 11.32 -1.68 9.65
CA ALA A 79 11.31 -0.67 10.72
C ALA A 79 10.25 0.42 10.49
N VAL A 80 9.26 0.16 9.63
CA VAL A 80 8.25 1.15 9.23
C VAL A 80 7.48 1.71 10.43
N LEU A 81 7.18 0.89 11.44
CA LEU A 81 6.50 1.30 12.67
C LEU A 81 7.35 2.14 13.64
N ARG A 82 8.63 2.34 13.34
CA ARG A 82 9.48 3.27 14.12
C ARG A 82 9.30 4.73 13.70
N GLN A 83 8.55 4.97 12.64
CA GLN A 83 8.32 6.29 12.09
C GLN A 83 6.83 6.59 11.98
N ALA A 84 6.50 7.86 11.95
CA ALA A 84 5.12 8.28 11.74
C ALA A 84 4.65 7.86 10.34
N LEU A 85 3.42 7.38 10.27
CA LEU A 85 2.77 6.95 9.03
C LEU A 85 1.26 7.19 9.08
N ALA A 86 0.63 7.19 7.90
CA ALA A 86 -0.82 7.21 7.75
C ALA A 86 -1.26 6.03 6.88
N LEU A 87 -2.22 5.26 7.37
CA LEU A 87 -2.86 4.18 6.65
C LEU A 87 -4.34 4.53 6.44
N THR A 88 -4.75 4.63 5.18
CA THR A 88 -6.13 4.90 4.79
C THR A 88 -6.79 3.66 4.24
N LEU A 89 -7.95 3.28 4.79
CA LEU A 89 -8.80 2.20 4.30
C LEU A 89 -10.03 2.80 3.64
N THR A 90 -10.24 2.52 2.34
CA THR A 90 -11.47 2.88 1.62
C THR A 90 -12.39 1.66 1.58
N TYR A 91 -13.46 1.67 2.34
CA TYR A 91 -14.35 0.53 2.50
C TYR A 91 -15.19 0.25 1.26
N LYS A 92 -15.37 -1.04 0.94
CA LYS A 92 -16.20 -1.51 -0.18
C LYS A 92 -17.57 -2.02 0.27
N MET A 93 -17.78 -2.12 1.58
CA MET A 93 -19.04 -2.52 2.23
C MET A 93 -19.12 -1.87 3.61
N GLY A 94 -20.29 -1.92 4.23
CA GLY A 94 -20.50 -1.34 5.56
C GLY A 94 -20.01 -2.24 6.69
N PHE A 95 -19.51 -1.61 7.76
CA PHE A 95 -19.16 -2.27 9.04
C PHE A 95 -19.51 -1.35 10.20
N SER A 96 -19.93 -1.95 11.32
CA SER A 96 -20.04 -1.18 12.56
C SER A 96 -18.68 -0.93 13.18
N GLY A 97 -18.52 0.22 13.84
CA GLY A 97 -17.29 0.54 14.58
C GLY A 97 -16.96 -0.54 15.63
N GLN A 98 -17.98 -1.12 16.25
CA GLN A 98 -17.81 -2.24 17.18
C GLN A 98 -17.19 -3.46 16.49
N SER A 99 -17.65 -3.83 15.29
CA SER A 99 -17.10 -4.98 14.55
C SER A 99 -15.67 -4.72 14.10
N ILE A 100 -15.33 -3.48 13.70
CA ILE A 100 -13.96 -3.08 13.37
C ILE A 100 -13.07 -3.22 14.61
N ALA A 101 -13.49 -2.71 15.76
CA ALA A 101 -12.76 -2.80 17.02
C ALA A 101 -12.52 -4.26 17.43
N GLN A 102 -13.57 -5.08 17.42
CA GLN A 102 -13.47 -6.50 17.76
C GLN A 102 -12.49 -7.23 16.86
N ARG A 103 -12.59 -7.04 15.55
CA ARG A 103 -11.69 -7.66 14.57
C ARG A 103 -10.24 -7.22 14.77
N SER A 104 -10.03 -5.93 15.11
CA SER A 104 -8.69 -5.42 15.40
C SER A 104 -8.05 -6.12 16.60
N ILE A 105 -8.81 -6.33 17.69
CA ILE A 105 -8.33 -7.07 18.87
C ILE A 105 -7.95 -8.51 18.50
N GLU A 106 -8.78 -9.21 17.72
CA GLU A 106 -8.51 -10.58 17.29
C GLU A 106 -7.18 -10.68 16.51
N GLU A 107 -6.89 -9.71 15.64
CA GLU A 107 -5.63 -9.69 14.91
C GLU A 107 -4.44 -9.34 15.81
N MET A 108 -4.59 -8.37 16.73
CA MET A 108 -3.52 -8.06 17.69
C MET A 108 -3.19 -9.25 18.60
N GLN A 109 -4.21 -9.98 19.08
CA GLN A 109 -4.05 -11.22 19.86
C GLN A 109 -3.30 -12.29 19.06
N ARG A 110 -3.68 -12.50 17.81
CA ARG A 110 -3.03 -13.46 16.91
C ARG A 110 -1.55 -13.11 16.70
N LEU A 111 -1.24 -11.83 16.55
CA LEU A 111 0.12 -11.31 16.43
C LEU A 111 0.88 -11.26 17.76
N ARG A 112 0.25 -11.69 18.86
CA ARG A 112 0.83 -11.64 20.22
C ARG A 112 1.24 -10.22 20.64
N ARG A 113 0.46 -9.21 20.17
CA ARG A 113 0.67 -7.80 20.50
C ARG A 113 -0.24 -7.42 21.66
N GLY A 114 0.38 -7.10 22.82
CA GLY A 114 -0.35 -6.81 24.05
C GLY A 114 -0.71 -8.04 24.87
N ASN A 115 -1.30 -7.80 26.04
CA ASN A 115 -1.81 -8.80 26.97
C ASN A 115 -3.33 -8.64 27.17
N SER A 116 -3.96 -9.54 27.92
CA SER A 116 -5.42 -9.58 28.09
C SER A 116 -5.99 -8.27 28.63
N SER A 117 -5.39 -7.65 29.64
CA SER A 117 -5.87 -6.39 30.23
C SER A 117 -5.72 -5.21 29.25
N GLN A 118 -4.65 -5.20 28.46
CA GLN A 118 -4.48 -4.21 27.38
C GLN A 118 -5.55 -4.38 26.30
N HIS A 119 -5.84 -5.62 25.90
CA HIS A 119 -6.88 -5.89 24.89
C HIS A 119 -8.26 -5.41 25.32
N GLU A 120 -8.65 -5.63 26.58
CA GLU A 120 -9.93 -5.13 27.12
C GLU A 120 -9.98 -3.60 27.11
N ALA A 121 -8.90 -2.94 27.57
CA ALA A 121 -8.80 -1.48 27.56
C ALA A 121 -8.82 -0.91 26.14
N TRP A 122 -8.08 -1.51 25.22
CA TRP A 122 -8.02 -1.10 23.81
C TRP A 122 -9.35 -1.31 23.10
N LEU A 123 -10.03 -2.44 23.34
CA LEU A 123 -11.36 -2.68 22.79
C LEU A 123 -12.33 -1.58 23.19
N THR A 124 -12.40 -1.25 24.48
CA THR A 124 -13.27 -0.19 25.01
C THR A 124 -12.97 1.15 24.34
N ARG A 125 -11.68 1.52 24.22
CA ARG A 125 -11.28 2.77 23.58
C ARG A 125 -11.62 2.80 22.09
N MET A 126 -11.35 1.72 21.36
CA MET A 126 -11.69 1.63 19.93
C MET A 126 -13.20 1.71 19.69
N GLN A 127 -14.00 1.07 20.54
CA GLN A 127 -15.48 1.15 20.45
C GLN A 127 -16.02 2.58 20.66
N THR A 128 -15.28 3.41 21.39
CA THR A 128 -15.64 4.83 21.57
C THR A 128 -15.19 5.69 20.38
N VAL A 129 -14.06 5.32 19.75
CA VAL A 129 -13.43 6.13 18.70
C VAL A 129 -13.90 5.75 17.31
N PHE A 130 -14.11 4.45 17.03
CA PHE A 130 -14.41 3.99 15.68
C PHE A 130 -15.87 4.21 15.31
N PRO A 131 -16.14 5.00 14.26
CA PRO A 131 -17.50 5.15 13.74
C PRO A 131 -17.91 3.93 12.92
N ASP A 132 -19.22 3.82 12.71
CA ASP A 132 -19.73 2.96 11.64
C ASP A 132 -19.26 3.51 10.29
N VAL A 133 -18.95 2.59 9.38
CA VAL A 133 -18.53 2.93 8.02
C VAL A 133 -19.47 2.32 7.00
N SER A 134 -19.63 3.00 5.89
CA SER A 134 -20.38 2.60 4.71
C SER A 134 -19.45 2.40 3.52
N ARG A 135 -19.98 1.83 2.45
CA ARG A 135 -19.26 1.73 1.19
C ARG A 135 -18.82 3.12 0.69
N GLY A 136 -17.53 3.26 0.42
CA GLY A 136 -16.92 4.51 -0.04
C GLY A 136 -16.30 5.34 1.08
N ASP A 137 -16.63 5.07 2.34
CA ASP A 137 -16.01 5.78 3.46
C ASP A 137 -14.52 5.47 3.57
N GLN A 138 -13.77 6.48 3.99
CA GLN A 138 -12.33 6.40 4.22
C GLN A 138 -12.04 6.55 5.71
N LEU A 139 -11.59 5.48 6.35
CA LEU A 139 -11.05 5.54 7.70
C LEU A 139 -9.53 5.60 7.62
N THR A 140 -8.94 6.68 8.12
CA THR A 140 -7.49 6.86 8.17
C THR A 140 -7.01 6.80 9.59
N GLY A 141 -6.05 5.92 9.86
CA GLY A 141 -5.27 5.90 11.09
C GLY A 141 -3.91 6.57 10.87
N ILE A 142 -3.51 7.44 11.78
CA ILE A 142 -2.18 8.02 11.85
C ILE A 142 -1.44 7.42 13.03
N HIS A 143 -0.32 6.79 12.77
CA HIS A 143 0.61 6.28 13.78
C HIS A 143 1.60 7.37 14.16
N LEU A 144 1.68 7.67 15.46
CA LEU A 144 2.62 8.61 16.04
C LEU A 144 3.51 7.86 17.05
N PRO A 145 4.73 7.43 16.67
CA PRO A 145 5.61 6.68 17.55
C PRO A 145 5.85 7.42 18.88
N GLY A 146 5.76 6.68 19.98
CA GLY A 146 5.92 7.24 21.33
C GLY A 146 4.72 8.05 21.85
N GLN A 147 3.69 8.28 21.05
CA GLN A 147 2.50 9.04 21.44
C GLN A 147 1.22 8.21 21.40
N GLY A 148 0.90 7.58 20.26
CA GLY A 148 -0.33 6.84 20.08
C GLY A 148 -0.83 6.86 18.65
N ALA A 149 -2.16 6.80 18.48
CA ALA A 149 -2.82 6.81 17.19
C ALA A 149 -3.96 7.82 17.13
N GLN A 150 -4.10 8.50 15.99
CA GLN A 150 -5.22 9.38 15.67
C GLN A 150 -6.05 8.78 14.53
N PHE A 151 -7.37 9.01 14.56
CA PHE A 151 -8.30 8.46 13.58
C PHE A 151 -9.15 9.55 12.93
N PHE A 152 -9.38 9.38 11.62
CA PHE A 152 -10.10 10.33 10.78
C PHE A 152 -11.07 9.58 9.88
N LEU A 153 -12.34 9.99 9.86
CA LEU A 153 -13.34 9.51 8.90
C LEU A 153 -13.53 10.57 7.81
N ASN A 154 -13.27 10.20 6.56
CA ASN A 154 -13.41 11.10 5.40
C ASN A 154 -12.65 12.43 5.61
N GLY A 155 -11.46 12.36 6.23
CA GLY A 155 -10.62 13.51 6.55
C GLY A 155 -11.03 14.30 7.80
N ARG A 156 -12.10 13.92 8.50
CA ARG A 156 -12.55 14.56 9.75
C ARG A 156 -12.04 13.76 10.94
N PHE A 157 -11.41 14.44 11.89
CA PHE A 157 -10.96 13.82 13.14
C PHE A 157 -12.15 13.21 13.89
N VAL A 158 -12.02 11.94 14.31
CA VAL A 158 -13.05 11.20 15.06
C VAL A 158 -12.58 10.78 16.44
N GLY A 159 -11.27 10.80 16.70
CA GLY A 159 -10.72 10.52 18.02
C GLY A 159 -9.27 10.06 17.97
N GLN A 160 -8.72 9.82 19.15
CA GLN A 160 -7.35 9.35 19.34
C GLN A 160 -7.25 8.36 20.49
N ILE A 161 -6.22 7.55 20.46
CA ILE A 161 -5.83 6.65 21.56
C ILE A 161 -4.37 6.95 21.91
N ASP A 162 -4.16 7.64 23.03
CA ASP A 162 -2.85 8.06 23.53
C ASP A 162 -2.16 6.91 24.27
N ASP A 163 -1.77 5.90 23.48
CA ASP A 163 -1.08 4.71 23.94
C ASP A 163 -0.14 4.26 22.81
N PRO A 164 1.17 4.44 22.95
CA PRO A 164 2.13 4.07 21.92
C PRO A 164 2.19 2.54 21.68
N VAL A 165 1.92 1.73 22.72
CA VAL A 165 1.90 0.27 22.60
C VAL A 165 0.68 -0.17 21.80
N PHE A 166 -0.48 0.45 22.06
CA PHE A 166 -1.68 0.27 21.22
C PHE A 166 -1.38 0.60 19.77
N SER A 167 -0.80 1.77 19.53
CA SER A 167 -0.58 2.25 18.17
C SER A 167 0.31 1.29 17.38
N GLU A 168 1.43 0.84 17.96
CA GLU A 168 2.28 -0.17 17.33
C GLU A 168 1.52 -1.47 17.08
N ALA A 169 0.77 -1.98 18.06
CA ALA A 169 -0.01 -3.20 17.95
C ALA A 169 -1.09 -3.10 16.86
N PHE A 170 -1.78 -1.96 16.78
CA PHE A 170 -2.84 -1.72 15.80
C PHE A 170 -2.30 -1.70 14.37
N PHE A 171 -1.25 -0.92 14.09
CA PHE A 171 -0.69 -0.86 12.74
C PHE A 171 0.06 -2.13 12.35
N SER A 172 0.50 -2.95 13.32
CA SER A 172 1.05 -4.28 13.07
C SER A 172 0.06 -5.20 12.34
N ILE A 173 -1.25 -5.00 12.46
CA ILE A 173 -2.27 -5.79 11.74
C ILE A 173 -1.96 -5.86 10.24
N TRP A 174 -1.48 -4.77 9.64
CA TRP A 174 -1.14 -4.70 8.22
C TRP A 174 0.37 -4.80 7.94
N LEU A 175 1.21 -4.36 8.88
CA LEU A 175 2.62 -4.10 8.60
C LEU A 175 3.58 -5.11 9.24
N ASP A 176 3.10 -5.97 10.15
CA ASP A 176 3.89 -7.04 10.74
C ASP A 176 4.24 -8.12 9.68
N PRO A 177 5.46 -8.67 9.68
CA PRO A 177 5.81 -9.81 8.83
C PRO A 177 4.86 -11.01 8.97
N GLU A 178 4.28 -11.21 10.16
CA GLU A 178 3.34 -12.30 10.46
C GLU A 178 1.86 -11.93 10.20
N THR A 179 1.57 -10.82 9.50
CA THR A 179 0.20 -10.47 9.11
C THR A 179 -0.49 -11.60 8.34
N ARG A 180 -1.82 -11.72 8.45
CA ARG A 180 -2.59 -12.68 7.62
C ARG A 180 -2.60 -12.32 6.14
N GLU A 181 -2.25 -11.07 5.83
CA GLU A 181 -2.33 -10.52 4.48
C GLU A 181 -0.95 -10.14 3.92
N PRO A 182 -0.03 -11.12 3.74
CA PRO A 182 1.35 -10.84 3.32
C PRO A 182 1.42 -10.13 1.96
N SER A 183 0.52 -10.45 1.04
CA SER A 183 0.45 -9.79 -0.27
C SER A 183 0.03 -8.33 -0.14
N LEU A 184 -0.92 -8.00 0.74
CA LEU A 184 -1.30 -6.62 1.02
C LEU A 184 -0.16 -5.85 1.68
N ARG A 185 0.51 -6.45 2.68
CA ARG A 185 1.70 -5.88 3.30
C ARG A 185 2.78 -5.56 2.27
N GLN A 186 3.12 -6.51 1.40
CA GLN A 186 4.10 -6.31 0.33
C GLN A 186 3.71 -5.14 -0.59
N ALA A 187 2.43 -5.06 -0.98
CA ALA A 187 1.92 -3.98 -1.81
C ALA A 187 2.02 -2.61 -1.11
N LEU A 188 1.69 -2.53 0.19
CA LEU A 188 1.76 -1.30 0.98
C LEU A 188 3.21 -0.78 1.14
N LEU A 189 4.17 -1.69 1.25
CA LEU A 189 5.58 -1.37 1.49
C LEU A 189 6.42 -1.29 0.21
N SER A 190 5.81 -1.47 -0.97
CA SER A 190 6.53 -1.63 -2.25
C SER A 190 7.39 -0.45 -2.67
N GLY A 191 7.04 0.77 -2.23
CA GLY A 191 7.82 1.98 -2.50
C GLY A 191 8.94 2.27 -1.49
N LEU A 192 9.04 1.46 -0.42
CA LEU A 192 10.09 1.64 0.58
C LEU A 192 11.38 0.90 0.17
N GLY A 193 12.53 1.51 0.46
CA GLY A 193 13.84 0.91 0.20
C GLY A 193 14.26 0.93 -1.27
N GLN A 194 13.49 1.50 -2.17
CA GLN A 194 13.96 1.78 -3.52
C GLN A 194 14.80 3.07 -3.48
N PRO A 195 16.06 3.05 -4.01
CA PRO A 195 16.80 4.28 -4.18
C PRO A 195 15.96 5.20 -5.08
N ALA A 196 15.82 6.47 -4.68
CA ALA A 196 15.21 7.48 -5.54
C ALA A 196 15.83 7.35 -6.93
N SER A 197 15.01 7.05 -7.94
CA SER A 197 15.48 7.04 -9.32
C SER A 197 15.91 8.45 -9.64
N THR A 198 17.20 8.70 -9.48
CA THR A 198 17.83 9.93 -9.93
C THR A 198 17.65 9.95 -11.44
N GLY A 199 16.72 10.76 -11.92
CA GLY A 199 16.56 11.07 -13.31
C GLY A 199 17.87 11.74 -13.80
N GLY A 200 18.84 10.91 -14.12
CA GLY A 200 20.11 11.33 -14.71
C GLY A 200 19.88 11.74 -16.15
N GLY A 201 19.40 12.94 -16.34
CA GLY A 201 19.56 13.66 -17.60
C GLY A 201 21.02 14.07 -17.75
N SER A 202 21.89 13.13 -18.11
CA SER A 202 23.21 13.47 -18.63
C SER A 202 23.04 13.97 -20.06
N SER A 203 22.72 15.24 -20.21
CA SER A 203 22.92 15.95 -21.47
C SER A 203 24.42 16.20 -21.64
N SER A 204 25.11 15.22 -22.20
CA SER A 204 26.44 15.45 -22.80
C SER A 204 26.27 16.37 -24.01
N LEU A 205 26.54 17.63 -23.84
CA LEU A 205 26.76 18.58 -24.92
C LEU A 205 27.96 18.08 -25.76
N PRO A 206 27.86 17.98 -27.08
CA PRO A 206 29.05 17.75 -27.89
C PRO A 206 29.89 19.00 -27.88
N ASP A 207 31.14 18.84 -27.44
CA ASP A 207 32.22 19.80 -27.60
C ASP A 207 32.44 20.11 -29.10
N ARG A 208 32.17 21.34 -29.49
CA ARG A 208 32.59 21.91 -30.77
C ARG A 208 33.81 22.78 -30.56
N SER A 209 34.97 22.14 -30.34
CA SER A 209 36.28 22.80 -30.55
C SER A 209 36.86 22.23 -31.82
N GLY A 210 37.05 23.07 -32.84
CA GLY A 210 37.79 22.68 -34.01
C GLY A 210 37.58 23.61 -35.20
N ARG A 211 38.30 24.72 -35.19
CA ARG A 211 38.79 25.49 -36.36
C ARG A 211 37.76 25.87 -37.43
#